data_acbe3d9bb20dfd4974e59f80413c7311
#
_entry.id   acbe3d9bb20dfd4974e59f80413c7311
#
_cell.length_a   1.000
_cell.length_b   1.000
_cell.length_c   1.000
_cell.angle_alpha   90.00
_cell.angle_beta   90.00
_cell.angle_gamma   90.00
#
_symmetry.space_group_name_H-M   'P 1'
#
loop_
_entity.id
_entity.type
_entity.pdbx_description
1 polymer ?
#
loop_
_entity_poly.entity_id
_entity_poly.type
_entity_poly.pdbx_seq_one_letter_code
_entity_poly.pdbx_strand_id
1 'polypeptide(L)'
;MTDELLRLKNLGKTSALWLHAVGIHTANDLRRLGAVNAYQSVRARGFKASKVLLYAIEGALHDIHWSELSACQKAELDKQLTKFSARNKS
;
A
#
# COMPACT_ATOMS: atom_id res chain seq x y z
N MET A 1 -0.64 21.61 9.62
CA MET A 1 -0.29 20.28 10.11
C MET A 1 0.29 19.42 9.01
N THR A 2 1.37 18.73 9.30
CA THR A 2 2.02 17.90 8.30
C THR A 2 1.35 16.54 8.25
N ASP A 3 0.97 16.12 7.04
CA ASP A 3 0.42 14.78 6.84
C ASP A 3 1.51 13.76 7.10
N GLU A 4 1.31 12.89 8.07
CA GLU A 4 2.30 11.89 8.44
C GLU A 4 2.62 10.94 7.29
N LEU A 5 1.63 10.60 6.46
CA LEU A 5 1.84 9.72 5.32
C LEU A 5 2.75 10.33 4.27
N LEU A 6 2.75 11.66 4.15
CA LEU A 6 3.64 12.35 3.20
C LEU A 6 5.11 12.27 3.60
N ARG A 7 5.40 11.93 4.85
CA ARG A 7 6.76 11.74 5.32
C ARG A 7 7.33 10.39 4.95
N LEU A 8 6.48 9.46 4.61
CA LEU A 8 6.90 8.12 4.23
C LEU A 8 7.46 8.14 2.82
N LYS A 9 8.51 7.35 2.59
CA LYS A 9 9.09 7.23 1.26
C LYS A 9 8.05 6.71 0.28
N ASN A 10 8.13 7.17 -0.96
CA ASN A 10 7.31 6.71 -2.07
C ASN A 10 5.86 7.19 -2.04
N LEU A 11 5.40 7.79 -0.95
CA LEU A 11 4.02 8.24 -0.85
C LEU A 11 3.91 9.72 -1.15
N GLY A 12 3.22 10.06 -2.23
CA GLY A 12 2.92 11.43 -2.61
C GLY A 12 1.53 11.83 -2.17
N LYS A 13 1.12 13.03 -2.59
CA LYS A 13 -0.21 13.59 -2.24
C LYS A 13 -1.35 12.67 -2.65
N THR A 14 -1.31 12.13 -3.85
CA THR A 14 -2.36 11.25 -4.36
C THR A 14 -2.47 9.98 -3.54
N SER A 15 -1.33 9.34 -3.27
CA SER A 15 -1.31 8.12 -2.46
C SER A 15 -1.83 8.38 -1.05
N ALA A 16 -1.39 9.48 -0.44
CA ALA A 16 -1.84 9.84 0.90
C ALA A 16 -3.35 10.11 0.91
N LEU A 17 -3.86 10.80 -0.09
CA LEU A 17 -5.29 11.08 -0.21
C LEU A 17 -6.10 9.79 -0.29
N TRP A 18 -5.66 8.84 -1.11
CA TRP A 18 -6.33 7.56 -1.24
C TRP A 18 -6.33 6.78 0.07
N LEU A 19 -5.20 6.78 0.78
CA LEU A 19 -5.10 6.08 2.06
C LEU A 19 -6.00 6.72 3.11
N HIS A 20 -6.07 8.05 3.16
CA HIS A 20 -7.00 8.75 4.06
C HIS A 20 -8.45 8.37 3.75
N ALA A 21 -8.78 8.23 2.48
CA ALA A 21 -10.14 7.87 2.06
C ALA A 21 -10.56 6.48 2.57
N VAL A 22 -9.62 5.61 2.86
CA VAL A 22 -9.91 4.27 3.41
C VAL A 22 -9.61 4.17 4.91
N GLY A 23 -9.44 5.31 5.57
CA GLY A 23 -9.27 5.35 7.02
C GLY A 23 -7.85 5.20 7.52
N ILE A 24 -6.86 5.27 6.64
CA ILE A 24 -5.45 5.18 7.01
C ILE A 24 -4.89 6.60 7.11
N HIS A 25 -4.57 7.03 8.33
CA HIS A 25 -4.13 8.40 8.57
C HIS A 25 -2.71 8.50 9.12
N THR A 26 -2.16 7.42 9.63
CA THR A 26 -0.84 7.40 10.24
C THR A 26 0.00 6.25 9.71
N ALA A 27 1.32 6.33 9.90
CA ALA A 27 2.22 5.24 9.57
C ALA A 27 1.87 3.99 10.35
N ASN A 28 1.44 4.15 11.61
CA ASN A 28 1.05 3.04 12.44
C ASN A 28 -0.19 2.32 11.90
N ASP A 29 -1.17 3.09 11.43
CA ASP A 29 -2.36 2.52 10.77
C ASP A 29 -1.94 1.67 9.58
N LEU A 30 -1.02 2.19 8.78
CA LEU A 30 -0.54 1.51 7.59
C LEU A 30 0.19 0.21 7.94
N ARG A 31 1.01 0.25 9.00
CA ARG A 31 1.72 -0.95 9.47
C ARG A 31 0.78 -2.03 9.96
N ARG A 32 -0.25 -1.64 10.69
CA ARG A 32 -1.25 -2.58 11.20
C ARG A 32 -1.98 -3.29 10.08
N LEU A 33 -2.35 -2.54 9.06
CA LEU A 33 -3.12 -3.08 7.95
C LEU A 33 -2.24 -3.88 6.99
N GLY A 34 -1.03 -3.39 6.75
CA GLY A 34 -0.09 -3.99 5.80
C GLY A 34 -0.33 -3.49 4.38
N ALA A 35 0.69 -3.67 3.54
CA ALA A 35 0.67 -3.13 2.18
C ALA A 35 -0.44 -3.73 1.32
N VAL A 36 -0.64 -5.04 1.38
CA VAL A 36 -1.63 -5.72 0.54
C VAL A 36 -3.04 -5.30 0.91
N ASN A 37 -3.36 -5.28 2.19
CA ASN A 37 -4.69 -4.88 2.65
C ASN A 37 -4.97 -3.41 2.34
N ALA A 38 -3.98 -2.53 2.54
CA ALA A 38 -4.12 -1.12 2.23
C ALA A 38 -4.38 -0.92 0.74
N TYR A 39 -3.62 -1.59 -0.10
CA TYR A 39 -3.78 -1.54 -1.55
C TYR A 39 -5.16 -2.02 -1.97
N GLN A 40 -5.63 -3.14 -1.43
CA GLN A 40 -6.95 -3.68 -1.76
C GLN A 40 -8.07 -2.75 -1.29
N SER A 41 -7.91 -2.12 -0.13
CA SER A 41 -8.89 -1.16 0.38
C SER A 41 -9.02 0.03 -0.56
N VAL A 42 -7.90 0.54 -1.06
CA VAL A 42 -7.90 1.67 -2.01
C VAL A 42 -8.62 1.26 -3.29
N ARG A 43 -8.33 0.09 -3.83
CA ARG A 43 -8.99 -0.39 -5.05
C ARG A 43 -10.48 -0.65 -4.83
N ALA A 44 -10.84 -1.15 -3.67
CA ALA A 44 -12.24 -1.42 -3.33
C ALA A 44 -13.08 -0.15 -3.30
N ARG A 45 -12.45 1.01 -3.01
CA ARG A 45 -13.12 2.30 -3.04
C ARG A 45 -13.34 2.83 -4.46
N GLY A 46 -12.77 2.17 -5.46
CA GLY A 46 -12.90 2.57 -6.85
C GLY A 46 -11.74 3.37 -7.41
N PHE A 47 -10.70 3.59 -6.63
CA PHE A 47 -9.52 4.29 -7.12
C PHE A 47 -8.71 3.39 -8.04
N LYS A 48 -8.19 3.97 -9.11
CA LYS A 48 -7.42 3.21 -10.10
C LYS A 48 -5.95 3.09 -9.70
N ALA A 49 -5.70 2.39 -8.61
CA ALA A 49 -4.35 2.17 -8.13
C ALA A 49 -3.67 1.04 -8.91
N SER A 50 -2.43 1.28 -9.33
CA SER A 50 -1.62 0.26 -9.98
C SER A 50 -0.77 -0.48 -8.95
N LYS A 51 -0.13 -1.56 -9.38
CA LYS A 51 0.79 -2.31 -8.50
C LYS A 51 1.93 -1.44 -7.96
N VAL A 52 2.26 -0.35 -8.64
CA VAL A 52 3.26 0.58 -8.13
C VAL A 52 2.86 1.10 -6.74
N LEU A 53 1.56 1.35 -6.52
CA LEU A 53 1.11 1.77 -5.20
C LEU A 53 1.39 0.68 -4.15
N LEU A 54 1.14 -0.58 -4.49
CA LEU A 54 1.42 -1.69 -3.58
C LEU A 54 2.89 -1.72 -3.19
N TYR A 55 3.77 -1.62 -4.20
CA TYR A 55 5.21 -1.61 -3.96
C TYR A 55 5.65 -0.36 -3.21
N ALA A 56 5.03 0.79 -3.51
CA ALA A 56 5.32 2.04 -2.82
C ALA A 56 5.00 1.94 -1.33
N ILE A 57 3.86 1.34 -0.99
CA ILE A 57 3.47 1.16 0.41
C ILE A 57 4.44 0.23 1.11
N GLU A 58 4.79 -0.89 0.49
CA GLU A 58 5.73 -1.82 1.08
C GLU A 58 7.09 -1.18 1.30
N GLY A 59 7.59 -0.46 0.32
CA GLY A 59 8.83 0.30 0.46
C GLY A 59 8.76 1.31 1.59
N ALA A 60 7.64 2.00 1.71
CA ALA A 60 7.42 2.97 2.79
C ALA A 60 7.50 2.31 4.17
N LEU A 61 6.92 1.12 4.30
CA LEU A 61 6.94 0.38 5.57
C LEU A 61 8.35 -0.09 5.94
N HIS A 62 9.21 -0.32 4.96
CA HIS A 62 10.61 -0.70 5.18
C HIS A 62 11.56 0.49 5.12
N ASP A 63 11.04 1.69 4.90
CA ASP A 63 11.80 2.93 4.79
C ASP A 63 12.85 2.88 3.66
N ILE A 64 12.46 2.28 2.53
CA ILE A 64 13.31 2.21 1.33
C ILE A 64 12.51 2.66 0.12
N HIS A 65 13.22 3.02 -0.96
CA HIS A 65 12.56 3.32 -2.23
C HIS A 65 11.96 2.03 -2.80
N TRP A 66 10.77 2.13 -3.41
CA TRP A 66 10.08 0.94 -3.88
C TRP A 66 10.88 0.15 -4.93
N SER A 67 11.76 0.82 -5.67
CA SER A 67 12.61 0.16 -6.66
C SER A 67 13.69 -0.71 -6.00
N GLU A 68 13.93 -0.50 -4.71
CA GLU A 68 14.91 -1.30 -3.97
C GLU A 68 14.32 -2.61 -3.44
N LEU A 69 13.03 -2.80 -3.60
CA LEU A 69 12.41 -4.06 -3.23
C LEU A 69 12.99 -5.19 -4.08
N SER A 70 13.39 -6.28 -3.44
CA SER A 70 13.91 -7.43 -4.16
C SER A 70 12.84 -8.12 -4.98
N ALA A 71 13.27 -8.94 -5.96
CA ALA A 71 12.32 -9.74 -6.73
C ALA A 71 11.51 -10.66 -5.82
N CYS A 72 12.12 -11.20 -4.77
CA CYS A 72 11.43 -12.03 -3.79
C CYS A 72 10.36 -11.27 -3.04
N GLN A 73 10.65 -10.04 -2.63
CA GLN A 73 9.67 -9.19 -1.93
C GLN A 73 8.48 -8.88 -2.83
N LYS A 74 8.74 -8.52 -4.08
CA LYS A 74 7.68 -8.24 -5.05
C LYS A 74 6.85 -9.48 -5.35
N ALA A 75 7.50 -10.62 -5.52
CA ALA A 75 6.81 -11.89 -5.76
C ALA A 75 5.92 -12.27 -4.57
N GLU A 76 6.40 -12.05 -3.35
CA GLU A 76 5.61 -12.33 -2.15
C GLU A 76 4.37 -11.45 -2.07
N LEU A 77 4.51 -10.17 -2.41
CA LEU A 77 3.38 -9.25 -2.45
C LEU A 77 2.35 -9.69 -3.48
N ASP A 78 2.80 -10.08 -4.67
CA ASP A 78 1.91 -10.55 -5.72
C ASP A 78 1.19 -11.83 -5.30
N LYS A 79 1.89 -12.72 -4.61
CA LYS A 79 1.33 -13.97 -4.10
C LYS A 79 0.26 -13.69 -3.05
N GLN A 80 0.52 -12.79 -2.12
CA GLN A 80 -0.46 -12.39 -1.11
C GLN A 80 -1.67 -11.74 -1.74
N LEU A 81 -1.47 -10.91 -2.75
CA LEU A 81 -2.53 -10.26 -3.48
C LEU A 81 -3.43 -11.28 -4.18
N THR A 82 -2.84 -12.28 -4.81
CA THR A 82 -3.57 -13.35 -5.49
C THR A 82 -4.40 -14.14 -4.48
N LYS A 83 -3.82 -14.48 -3.33
CA LYS A 83 -4.54 -15.19 -2.27
C LYS A 83 -5.73 -14.39 -1.75
N PHE A 84 -5.53 -13.08 -1.56
CA PHE A 84 -6.58 -12.20 -1.09
C PHE A 84 -7.74 -12.16 -2.10
N SER A 85 -7.42 -12.02 -3.38
CA SER A 85 -8.43 -11.99 -4.45
C SER A 85 -9.18 -13.32 -4.54
N ALA A 86 -8.48 -14.44 -4.42
CA ALA A 86 -9.10 -15.76 -4.47
C ALA A 86 -10.07 -15.97 -3.31
N ARG A 87 -9.73 -15.47 -2.11
CA ARG A 87 -10.60 -15.56 -0.93
C ARG A 87 -11.90 -14.77 -1.09
N ASN A 88 -11.83 -13.66 -1.80
CA ASN A 88 -12.97 -12.79 -1.99
C ASN A 88 -13.85 -13.16 -3.17
N LYS A 89 -13.46 -14.17 -3.89
CA LYS A 89 -14.19 -14.67 -5.04
C LYS A 89 -15.07 -15.84 -4.65
N SER A 90 -15.89 -15.69 -3.75
CA SER A 90 -16.82 -16.77 -3.42
C SER A 90 -18.13 -16.59 -4.14
#